data_4a034dac49446e06763dc13f12379e48
#
_entry.id   4a034dac49446e06763dc13f12379e48
#
_cell.length_a   1.000
_cell.length_b   1.000
_cell.length_c   1.000
_cell.angle_alpha   90.00
_cell.angle_beta   90.00
_cell.angle_gamma   90.00
#
_symmetry.space_group_name_H-M   'P 1'
#
loop_
_entity.id
_entity.type
_entity.pdbx_description
1 polymer ?
#
loop_
_entity_poly.entity_id
_entity_poly.type
_entity_poly.pdbx_seq_one_letter_code
_entity_poly.pdbx_strand_id
1 'polypeptide(L)'
;MTLARLLSLESWKRWLWSFVRLTLIIGLSFVILYPILQKISTAIKDKKDLYSPIVVWIPEHYSWDNFMQVINIMDYWTTLGNTFALSSMTTVLTAASCALAGYGFARLKFKGSGILFAGVILTILVPPTTILIPIYLNLKDFTLMGIIPLLTGKPLNLLNTYWPFILTSLTANSLKAGLYIFIFRQFFRGIPKEVEEAAYIDGAGIGTTVARIMLPHAAP
;
A
#
# COMPACT_ATOMS: atom_id res chain seq x y z
N MET A 1 -24.80 15.18 -43.23
CA MET A 1 -25.34 14.16 -42.30
C MET A 1 -26.82 14.34 -42.24
N THR A 2 -27.60 13.49 -42.94
CA THR A 2 -29.02 13.70 -43.20
C THR A 2 -29.86 13.48 -41.95
N LEU A 3 -30.82 14.36 -41.68
CA LEU A 3 -31.85 14.30 -40.62
C LEU A 3 -32.53 12.92 -40.47
N ALA A 4 -32.61 12.15 -41.52
CA ALA A 4 -33.18 10.79 -41.54
C ALA A 4 -32.31 9.77 -40.72
N ARG A 5 -31.01 10.01 -40.51
CA ARG A 5 -30.17 9.14 -39.67
C ARG A 5 -30.34 9.40 -38.16
N LEU A 6 -30.86 10.56 -37.78
CA LEU A 6 -31.15 10.92 -36.37
C LEU A 6 -32.48 10.27 -35.89
N LEU A 7 -33.35 9.86 -36.78
CA LEU A 7 -34.67 9.29 -36.50
C LEU A 7 -34.71 7.76 -36.61
N SER A 8 -33.58 7.08 -36.82
CA SER A 8 -33.57 5.64 -36.85
C SER A 8 -33.80 5.04 -35.45
N LEU A 9 -34.58 3.98 -35.34
CA LEU A 9 -34.83 3.24 -34.08
C LEU A 9 -33.53 2.84 -33.36
N GLU A 10 -32.45 2.61 -34.10
CA GLU A 10 -31.10 2.32 -33.52
C GLU A 10 -30.43 3.54 -32.87
N SER A 11 -30.66 4.73 -33.42
CA SER A 11 -30.18 5.98 -32.84
C SER A 11 -30.86 6.25 -31.50
N TRP A 12 -32.17 6.06 -31.45
CA TRP A 12 -32.94 6.20 -30.21
C TRP A 12 -32.50 5.21 -29.13
N LYS A 13 -32.28 3.93 -29.48
CA LYS A 13 -31.75 2.92 -28.53
C LYS A 13 -30.38 3.31 -28.00
N ARG A 14 -29.50 3.81 -28.86
CA ARG A 14 -28.14 4.29 -28.42
C ARG A 14 -28.23 5.49 -27.50
N TRP A 15 -29.09 6.46 -27.80
CA TRP A 15 -29.31 7.62 -26.94
C TRP A 15 -29.91 7.21 -25.59
N LEU A 16 -30.91 6.38 -25.56
CA LEU A 16 -31.50 5.87 -24.33
C LEU A 16 -30.50 5.10 -23.49
N TRP A 17 -29.72 4.23 -24.13
CA TRP A 17 -28.66 3.49 -23.42
C TRP A 17 -27.53 4.38 -22.89
N SER A 18 -27.16 5.42 -23.61
CA SER A 18 -26.21 6.43 -23.16
C SER A 18 -26.74 7.24 -21.99
N PHE A 19 -28.02 7.60 -22.02
CA PHE A 19 -28.68 8.31 -20.93
C PHE A 19 -28.74 7.44 -19.66
N VAL A 20 -29.15 6.18 -19.79
CA VAL A 20 -29.17 5.23 -18.65
C VAL A 20 -27.79 5.09 -18.05
N ARG A 21 -26.76 4.88 -18.88
CA ARG A 21 -25.36 4.81 -18.38
C ARG A 21 -24.94 6.09 -17.67
N LEU A 22 -25.22 7.23 -18.27
CA LEU A 22 -24.87 8.52 -17.67
C LEU A 22 -25.55 8.71 -16.31
N THR A 23 -26.84 8.42 -16.22
CA THR A 23 -27.60 8.50 -14.96
C THR A 23 -27.04 7.55 -13.89
N LEU A 24 -26.71 6.31 -14.28
CA LEU A 24 -26.09 5.36 -13.37
C LEU A 24 -24.70 5.82 -12.89
N ILE A 25 -23.88 6.33 -13.82
CA ILE A 25 -22.54 6.83 -13.47
C ILE A 25 -22.65 8.02 -12.51
N ILE A 26 -23.50 9.00 -12.82
CA ILE A 26 -23.71 10.17 -11.97
C ILE A 26 -24.27 9.74 -10.61
N GLY A 27 -25.27 8.87 -10.57
CA GLY A 27 -25.85 8.37 -9.32
C GLY A 27 -24.84 7.62 -8.45
N LEU A 28 -24.09 6.69 -9.03
CA LEU A 28 -23.04 5.97 -8.31
C LEU A 28 -21.91 6.90 -7.85
N SER A 29 -21.47 7.81 -8.72
CA SER A 29 -20.46 8.81 -8.36
C SER A 29 -20.92 9.70 -7.21
N PHE A 30 -22.18 10.13 -7.22
CA PHE A 30 -22.76 10.92 -6.15
C PHE A 30 -22.75 10.15 -4.83
N VAL A 31 -23.20 8.89 -4.82
CA VAL A 31 -23.20 8.05 -3.61
C VAL A 31 -21.80 7.87 -3.05
N ILE A 32 -20.80 7.66 -3.93
CA ILE A 32 -19.39 7.49 -3.52
C ILE A 32 -18.81 8.80 -3.01
N LEU A 33 -19.10 9.93 -3.67
CA LEU A 33 -18.54 11.23 -3.32
C LEU A 33 -19.29 11.91 -2.17
N TYR A 34 -20.52 11.51 -1.90
CA TYR A 34 -21.37 12.11 -0.86
C TYR A 34 -20.67 12.25 0.51
N PRO A 35 -20.05 11.19 1.07
CA PRO A 35 -19.36 11.30 2.37
C PRO A 35 -18.20 12.29 2.34
N ILE A 36 -17.49 12.39 1.20
CA ILE A 36 -16.37 13.32 1.03
C ILE A 36 -16.88 14.76 0.99
N LEU A 37 -17.89 15.04 0.18
CA LEU A 37 -18.52 16.36 0.08
C LEU A 37 -19.08 16.81 1.43
N GLN A 38 -19.75 15.90 2.15
CA GLN A 38 -20.24 16.18 3.49
C GLN A 38 -19.12 16.53 4.48
N LYS A 39 -18.00 15.79 4.44
CA LYS A 39 -16.83 16.09 5.29
C LYS A 39 -16.20 17.44 4.95
N ILE A 40 -16.09 17.79 3.68
CA ILE A 40 -15.60 19.09 3.25
C ILE A 40 -16.52 20.21 3.78
N SER A 41 -17.83 20.08 3.59
CA SER A 41 -18.81 21.04 4.14
C SER A 41 -18.68 21.15 5.66
N THR A 42 -18.63 20.05 6.36
CA THR A 42 -18.51 20.02 7.85
C THR A 42 -17.20 20.68 8.32
N ALA A 43 -16.09 20.48 7.60
CA ALA A 43 -14.80 21.01 7.99
C ALA A 43 -14.74 22.55 8.02
N ILE A 44 -15.54 23.22 7.19
CA ILE A 44 -15.59 24.69 7.05
C ILE A 44 -16.80 25.33 7.76
N LYS A 45 -17.62 24.55 8.49
CA LYS A 45 -18.77 25.06 9.27
C LYS A 45 -18.33 25.63 10.61
N ASP A 46 -18.97 26.72 11.01
CA ASP A 46 -18.94 27.17 12.40
C ASP A 46 -19.63 26.15 13.33
N LYS A 47 -19.30 26.19 14.63
CA LYS A 47 -19.92 25.32 15.64
C LYS A 47 -21.44 25.40 15.67
N LYS A 48 -22.03 26.59 15.41
CA LYS A 48 -23.48 26.79 15.37
C LYS A 48 -24.12 26.02 14.22
N ASP A 49 -23.48 26.02 13.04
CA ASP A 49 -23.96 25.33 11.86
C ASP A 49 -23.80 23.81 11.98
N LEU A 50 -22.81 23.32 12.75
CA LEU A 50 -22.59 21.90 12.98
C LEU A 50 -23.76 21.24 13.73
N TYR A 51 -24.41 21.96 14.61
CA TYR A 51 -25.55 21.48 15.39
C TYR A 51 -26.90 21.85 14.81
N SER A 52 -26.94 22.63 13.71
CA SER A 52 -28.17 23.03 13.04
C SER A 52 -28.65 21.94 12.09
N PRO A 53 -29.86 21.38 12.25
CA PRO A 53 -30.41 20.38 11.33
C PRO A 53 -30.77 20.94 9.96
N ILE A 54 -30.83 22.27 9.82
CA ILE A 54 -31.23 22.97 8.59
C ILE A 54 -30.02 23.13 7.66
N VAL A 55 -28.83 23.35 8.22
CA VAL A 55 -27.59 23.60 7.48
C VAL A 55 -26.91 22.29 7.11
N VAL A 56 -27.33 21.65 5.99
CA VAL A 56 -26.80 20.34 5.62
C VAL A 56 -25.58 20.46 4.71
N TRP A 57 -25.66 21.22 3.63
CA TRP A 57 -24.61 21.25 2.57
C TRP A 57 -23.78 22.51 2.56
N ILE A 58 -24.43 23.66 2.62
CA ILE A 58 -23.78 24.96 2.48
C ILE A 58 -23.75 25.63 3.86
N PRO A 59 -22.56 25.95 4.41
CA PRO A 59 -22.46 26.70 5.67
C PRO A 59 -23.13 28.07 5.56
N GLU A 60 -23.86 28.47 6.59
CA GLU A 60 -24.30 29.86 6.75
C GLU A 60 -23.16 30.72 7.32
N HIS A 61 -22.36 30.10 8.21
CA HIS A 61 -21.21 30.74 8.84
C HIS A 61 -19.94 29.92 8.55
N TYR A 62 -19.01 30.52 7.78
CA TYR A 62 -17.73 29.90 7.47
C TYR A 62 -16.74 30.09 8.61
N SER A 63 -16.08 29.01 9.05
CA SER A 63 -15.02 29.06 10.04
C SER A 63 -13.88 28.10 9.69
N TRP A 64 -12.66 28.50 10.00
CA TRP A 64 -11.46 27.68 9.93
C TRP A 64 -11.09 27.09 11.30
N ASP A 65 -11.89 27.33 12.34
CA ASP A 65 -11.60 26.89 13.71
C ASP A 65 -11.48 25.37 13.82
N ASN A 66 -12.27 24.61 13.05
CA ASN A 66 -12.17 23.17 13.03
C ASN A 66 -10.80 22.69 12.57
N PHE A 67 -10.21 23.35 11.55
CA PHE A 67 -8.86 23.01 11.08
C PHE A 67 -7.81 23.34 12.13
N MET A 68 -7.90 24.54 12.74
CA MET A 68 -6.95 24.94 13.78
C MET A 68 -7.06 24.05 15.01
N GLN A 69 -8.26 23.66 15.39
CA GLN A 69 -8.49 22.74 16.49
C GLN A 69 -7.89 21.36 16.22
N VAL A 70 -8.09 20.81 15.03
CA VAL A 70 -7.52 19.53 14.62
C VAL A 70 -5.99 19.58 14.58
N ILE A 71 -5.41 20.64 14.00
CA ILE A 71 -3.95 20.85 13.95
C ILE A 71 -3.35 20.82 15.36
N ASN A 72 -3.99 21.51 16.31
CA ASN A 72 -3.51 21.59 17.68
C ASN A 72 -3.73 20.27 18.46
N ILE A 73 -4.91 19.64 18.36
CA ILE A 73 -5.22 18.40 19.08
C ILE A 73 -4.36 17.22 18.59
N MET A 74 -4.12 17.12 17.29
CA MET A 74 -3.36 16.02 16.71
C MET A 74 -1.84 16.25 16.77
N ASP A 75 -1.39 17.40 17.23
CA ASP A 75 0.02 17.81 17.07
C ASP A 75 0.48 17.53 15.62
N TYR A 76 -0.24 18.15 14.68
CA TYR A 76 -0.23 17.78 13.26
C TYR A 76 1.17 17.67 12.66
N TRP A 77 2.04 18.64 12.96
CA TRP A 77 3.37 18.69 12.34
C TRP A 77 4.28 17.54 12.84
N THR A 78 4.23 17.24 14.13
CA THR A 78 4.97 16.10 14.71
C THR A 78 4.42 14.78 14.16
N THR A 79 3.10 14.64 14.11
CA THR A 79 2.45 13.44 13.58
C THR A 79 2.75 13.25 12.10
N LEU A 80 2.72 14.31 11.30
CA LEU A 80 3.06 14.28 9.88
C LEU A 80 4.53 13.86 9.68
N GLY A 81 5.44 14.48 10.43
CA GLY A 81 6.86 14.14 10.38
C GLY A 81 7.14 12.67 10.72
N ASN A 82 6.55 12.18 11.82
CA ASN A 82 6.67 10.79 12.24
C ASN A 82 6.09 9.82 11.19
N THR A 83 4.92 10.14 10.64
CA THR A 83 4.27 9.31 9.61
C THR A 83 5.11 9.28 8.34
N PHE A 84 5.61 10.44 7.90
CA PHE A 84 6.47 10.52 6.71
C PHE A 84 7.77 9.72 6.90
N ALA A 85 8.46 9.91 8.02
CA ALA A 85 9.70 9.20 8.35
C ALA A 85 9.48 7.68 8.41
N LEU A 86 8.43 7.24 9.13
CA LEU A 86 8.12 5.82 9.27
C LEU A 86 7.72 5.20 7.91
N SER A 87 6.84 5.86 7.16
CA SER A 87 6.38 5.36 5.86
C SER A 87 7.52 5.28 4.84
N SER A 88 8.37 6.31 4.77
CA SER A 88 9.53 6.32 3.87
C SER A 88 10.51 5.21 4.22
N MET A 89 10.84 5.08 5.49
CA MET A 89 11.77 4.07 5.98
C MET A 89 11.25 2.64 5.72
N THR A 90 10.00 2.35 6.08
CA THR A 90 9.40 1.02 5.85
C THR A 90 9.26 0.71 4.38
N THR A 91 8.94 1.69 3.53
CA THR A 91 8.86 1.51 2.08
C THR A 91 10.21 1.10 1.50
N VAL A 92 11.27 1.84 1.83
CA VAL A 92 12.63 1.53 1.35
C VAL A 92 13.08 0.15 1.83
N LEU A 93 12.89 -0.15 3.12
CA LEU A 93 13.28 -1.46 3.69
C LEU A 93 12.49 -2.60 3.04
N THR A 94 11.16 -2.45 2.87
CA THR A 94 10.33 -3.47 2.23
C THR A 94 10.71 -3.65 0.76
N ALA A 95 10.94 -2.57 0.02
CA ALA A 95 11.35 -2.64 -1.38
C ALA A 95 12.70 -3.36 -1.51
N ALA A 96 13.68 -2.99 -0.70
CA ALA A 96 15.00 -3.61 -0.71
C ALA A 96 14.96 -5.10 -0.34
N SER A 97 14.29 -5.45 0.76
CA SER A 97 14.20 -6.84 1.23
C SER A 97 13.40 -7.74 0.27
N CYS A 98 12.28 -7.24 -0.27
CA CYS A 98 11.48 -7.98 -1.25
C CYS A 98 12.19 -8.10 -2.61
N ALA A 99 12.96 -7.08 -3.03
CA ALA A 99 13.77 -7.15 -4.24
C ALA A 99 14.88 -8.20 -4.10
N LEU A 100 15.60 -8.22 -2.98
CA LEU A 100 16.63 -9.23 -2.71
C LEU A 100 16.04 -10.64 -2.69
N ALA A 101 14.91 -10.85 -2.01
CA ALA A 101 14.22 -12.14 -2.01
C ALA A 101 13.74 -12.53 -3.42
N GLY A 102 13.14 -11.58 -4.16
CA GLY A 102 12.69 -11.77 -5.53
C GLY A 102 13.83 -12.14 -6.49
N TYR A 103 14.98 -11.48 -6.36
CA TYR A 103 16.18 -11.82 -7.09
C TYR A 103 16.69 -13.23 -6.76
N GLY A 104 16.75 -13.55 -5.46
CA GLY A 104 17.13 -14.89 -4.99
C GLY A 104 16.28 -16.00 -5.64
N PHE A 105 14.95 -15.85 -5.65
CA PHE A 105 14.02 -16.79 -6.29
C PHE A 105 14.06 -16.76 -7.83
N ALA A 106 14.53 -15.68 -8.44
CA ALA A 106 14.60 -15.57 -9.89
C ALA A 106 15.88 -16.18 -10.48
N ARG A 107 17.02 -15.94 -9.82
CA ARG A 107 18.37 -16.17 -10.35
C ARG A 107 19.17 -17.23 -9.62
N LEU A 108 19.04 -17.32 -8.29
CA LEU A 108 19.82 -18.26 -7.53
C LEU A 108 19.21 -19.68 -7.61
N LYS A 109 20.07 -20.65 -7.93
CA LYS A 109 19.70 -22.06 -7.93
C LYS A 109 20.05 -22.68 -6.58
N PHE A 110 19.04 -22.95 -5.74
CA PHE A 110 19.22 -23.64 -4.47
C PHE A 110 18.15 -24.72 -4.26
N LYS A 111 18.49 -25.76 -3.50
CA LYS A 111 17.57 -26.86 -3.20
C LYS A 111 16.38 -26.35 -2.40
N GLY A 112 15.16 -26.72 -2.78
CA GLY A 112 13.93 -26.30 -2.08
C GLY A 112 13.36 -24.94 -2.51
N SER A 113 13.98 -24.24 -3.45
CA SER A 113 13.53 -22.91 -3.92
C SER A 113 12.05 -22.91 -4.38
N GLY A 114 11.59 -23.99 -5.03
CA GLY A 114 10.19 -24.13 -5.45
C GLY A 114 9.21 -24.22 -4.29
N ILE A 115 9.56 -25.01 -3.25
CA ILE A 115 8.71 -25.15 -2.04
C ILE A 115 8.64 -23.84 -1.27
N LEU A 116 9.78 -23.17 -1.07
CA LEU A 116 9.82 -21.88 -0.40
C LEU A 116 9.04 -20.81 -1.18
N PHE A 117 9.16 -20.82 -2.49
CA PHE A 117 8.38 -19.88 -3.31
C PHE A 117 6.88 -20.21 -3.28
N ALA A 118 6.48 -21.49 -3.24
CA ALA A 118 5.09 -21.87 -3.01
C ALA A 118 4.57 -21.34 -1.66
N GLY A 119 5.41 -21.35 -0.62
CA GLY A 119 5.12 -20.69 0.66
C GLY A 119 4.88 -19.18 0.51
N VAL A 120 5.70 -18.50 -0.29
CA VAL A 120 5.49 -17.07 -0.60
C VAL A 120 4.14 -16.84 -1.28
N ILE A 121 3.77 -17.70 -2.24
CA ILE A 121 2.45 -17.60 -2.90
C ILE A 121 1.31 -17.85 -1.91
N LEU A 122 1.46 -18.78 -0.99
CA LEU A 122 0.46 -19.04 0.06
C LEU A 122 0.22 -17.81 0.94
N THR A 123 1.25 -17.01 1.23
CA THR A 123 1.07 -15.76 2.01
C THR A 123 0.17 -14.73 1.30
N ILE A 124 0.08 -14.76 -0.03
CA ILE A 124 -0.81 -13.88 -0.80
C ILE A 124 -2.27 -14.30 -0.64
N LEU A 125 -2.52 -15.59 -0.47
CA LEU A 125 -3.86 -16.16 -0.36
C LEU A 125 -4.46 -16.00 1.05
N VAL A 126 -3.62 -15.87 2.08
CA VAL A 126 -4.09 -15.71 3.46
C VAL A 126 -4.63 -14.29 3.68
N PRO A 127 -5.91 -14.13 4.07
CA PRO A 127 -6.46 -12.81 4.35
C PRO A 127 -5.70 -12.13 5.50
N PRO A 128 -5.36 -10.83 5.38
CA PRO A 128 -4.65 -10.11 6.44
C PRO A 128 -5.37 -10.12 7.79
N THR A 129 -6.71 -10.15 7.78
CA THR A 129 -7.54 -10.20 8.99
C THR A 129 -7.31 -11.44 9.84
N THR A 130 -7.00 -12.57 9.21
CA THR A 130 -6.76 -13.85 9.89
C THR A 130 -5.46 -13.84 10.71
N ILE A 131 -4.44 -13.11 10.23
CA ILE A 131 -3.11 -13.07 10.87
C ILE A 131 -2.94 -11.92 11.85
N LEU A 132 -3.92 -11.03 11.99
CA LEU A 132 -3.83 -9.81 12.79
C LEU A 132 -3.66 -10.13 14.29
N ILE A 133 -4.47 -11.07 14.82
CA ILE A 133 -4.39 -11.50 16.23
C ILE A 133 -3.06 -12.21 16.52
N PRO A 134 -2.63 -13.21 15.73
CA PRO A 134 -1.31 -13.83 15.90
C PRO A 134 -0.16 -12.83 15.86
N ILE A 135 -0.19 -11.86 14.94
CA ILE A 135 0.85 -10.81 14.87
C ILE A 135 0.86 -9.97 16.15
N TYR A 136 -0.32 -9.53 16.63
CA TYR A 136 -0.42 -8.75 17.86
C TYR A 136 0.16 -9.49 19.05
N LEU A 137 -0.20 -10.75 19.23
CA LEU A 137 0.31 -11.58 20.33
C LEU A 137 1.83 -11.80 20.23
N ASN A 138 2.34 -12.06 19.03
CA ASN A 138 3.78 -12.21 18.79
C ASN A 138 4.56 -10.92 19.10
N LEU A 139 4.00 -9.74 18.78
CA LEU A 139 4.64 -8.47 19.06
C LEU A 139 4.56 -8.07 20.53
N LYS A 140 3.49 -8.49 21.23
CA LYS A 140 3.34 -8.29 22.67
C LYS A 140 4.37 -9.08 23.47
N ASP A 141 4.57 -10.34 23.08
CA ASP A 141 5.48 -11.28 23.74
C ASP A 141 6.57 -11.75 22.75
N PHE A 142 7.33 -10.80 22.24
CA PHE A 142 8.34 -11.08 21.22
C PHE A 142 9.54 -11.85 21.77
N THR A 143 9.78 -13.04 21.26
CA THR A 143 10.79 -13.96 21.78
C THR A 143 11.97 -14.20 20.86
N LEU A 144 11.86 -13.86 19.56
CA LEU A 144 12.85 -14.20 18.54
C LEU A 144 13.29 -15.68 18.65
N MET A 145 12.34 -16.60 18.48
CA MET A 145 12.54 -18.06 18.62
C MET A 145 13.10 -18.49 20.00
N GLY A 146 12.80 -17.72 21.06
CA GLY A 146 13.24 -18.05 22.42
C GLY A 146 14.60 -17.45 22.81
N ILE A 147 15.32 -16.84 21.89
CA ILE A 147 16.67 -16.26 22.16
C ILE A 147 16.57 -15.10 23.17
N ILE A 148 15.56 -14.23 23.01
CA ILE A 148 15.42 -13.07 23.89
C ILE A 148 15.14 -13.47 25.34
N PRO A 149 14.17 -14.35 25.67
CA PRO A 149 13.98 -14.83 27.03
C PRO A 149 15.19 -15.56 27.59
N LEU A 150 15.97 -16.25 26.77
CA LEU A 150 17.20 -16.90 27.19
C LEU A 150 18.26 -15.89 27.68
N LEU A 151 18.33 -14.71 27.05
CA LEU A 151 19.31 -13.67 27.38
C LEU A 151 18.81 -12.70 28.45
N THR A 152 17.51 -12.37 28.44
CA THR A 152 16.92 -11.30 29.28
C THR A 152 16.02 -11.83 30.41
N GLY A 153 15.71 -13.13 30.40
CA GLY A 153 14.78 -13.77 31.34
C GLY A 153 13.30 -13.52 31.05
N LYS A 154 12.94 -12.69 30.07
CA LYS A 154 11.55 -12.36 29.72
C LYS A 154 11.41 -11.96 28.25
N PRO A 155 10.20 -12.14 27.65
CA PRO A 155 9.92 -11.64 26.30
C PRO A 155 9.94 -10.11 26.26
N LEU A 156 10.18 -9.55 25.06
CA LEU A 156 10.13 -8.11 24.79
C LEU A 156 8.73 -7.71 24.31
N ASN A 157 8.21 -6.61 24.87
CA ASN A 157 6.99 -5.99 24.34
C ASN A 157 7.39 -4.92 23.32
N LEU A 158 7.05 -5.18 22.05
CA LEU A 158 7.32 -4.28 20.93
C LEU A 158 6.11 -3.39 20.57
N LEU A 159 4.97 -3.52 21.26
CA LEU A 159 3.80 -2.68 21.01
C LEU A 159 4.14 -1.21 21.33
N ASN A 160 3.48 -0.30 20.59
CA ASN A 160 3.68 1.15 20.70
C ASN A 160 5.12 1.62 20.39
N THR A 161 5.88 0.84 19.62
CA THR A 161 7.20 1.20 19.13
C THR A 161 7.26 1.14 17.61
N TYR A 162 8.33 1.64 17.00
CA TYR A 162 8.55 1.52 15.54
C TYR A 162 9.12 0.15 15.13
N TRP A 163 9.61 -0.65 16.07
CA TRP A 163 10.26 -1.93 15.79
C TRP A 163 9.43 -2.95 15.02
N PRO A 164 8.12 -3.11 15.27
CA PRO A 164 7.27 -3.99 14.46
C PRO A 164 7.34 -3.71 12.98
N PHE A 165 7.27 -2.43 12.63
CA PHE A 165 7.30 -1.99 11.23
C PHE A 165 8.67 -2.18 10.59
N ILE A 166 9.74 -1.86 11.33
CA ILE A 166 11.12 -2.01 10.87
C ILE A 166 11.47 -3.49 10.66
N LEU A 167 11.18 -4.34 11.64
CA LEU A 167 11.53 -5.77 11.58
C LEU A 167 10.77 -6.47 10.46
N THR A 168 9.47 -6.25 10.33
CA THR A 168 8.68 -6.88 9.27
C THR A 168 9.09 -6.39 7.88
N SER A 169 9.44 -5.11 7.74
CA SER A 169 9.93 -4.55 6.47
C SER A 169 11.31 -5.08 6.10
N LEU A 170 12.22 -5.17 7.06
CA LEU A 170 13.59 -5.63 6.83
C LEU A 170 13.65 -7.12 6.46
N THR A 171 12.76 -7.92 7.03
CA THR A 171 12.71 -9.38 6.82
C THR A 171 11.80 -9.82 5.67
N ALA A 172 11.32 -8.89 4.85
CA ALA A 172 10.35 -9.15 3.79
C ALA A 172 9.09 -9.91 4.29
N ASN A 173 8.65 -9.58 5.51
CA ASN A 173 7.49 -10.18 6.17
C ASN A 173 6.37 -9.16 6.44
N SER A 174 6.29 -8.09 5.66
CA SER A 174 5.17 -7.15 5.69
C SER A 174 3.92 -7.79 5.07
N LEU A 175 2.73 -7.24 5.38
CA LEU A 175 1.42 -7.79 4.97
C LEU A 175 1.28 -8.10 3.47
N LYS A 176 2.02 -7.40 2.61
CA LYS A 176 2.00 -7.58 1.15
C LYS A 176 3.33 -8.06 0.60
N ALA A 177 4.27 -8.48 1.45
CA ALA A 177 5.61 -8.87 1.01
C ALA A 177 5.60 -10.01 0.00
N GLY A 178 4.72 -11.01 0.16
CA GLY A 178 4.57 -12.10 -0.80
C GLY A 178 4.26 -11.61 -2.21
N LEU A 179 3.35 -10.64 -2.35
CA LEU A 179 3.03 -10.03 -3.64
C LEU A 179 4.23 -9.27 -4.23
N TYR A 180 4.95 -8.49 -3.41
CA TYR A 180 6.11 -7.75 -3.87
C TYR A 180 7.25 -8.69 -4.29
N ILE A 181 7.53 -9.75 -3.51
CA ILE A 181 8.51 -10.78 -3.88
C ILE A 181 8.13 -11.44 -5.22
N PHE A 182 6.84 -11.77 -5.41
CA PHE A 182 6.34 -12.33 -6.66
C PHE A 182 6.59 -11.39 -7.85
N ILE A 183 6.25 -10.10 -7.70
CA ILE A 183 6.44 -9.08 -8.77
C ILE A 183 7.93 -8.93 -9.08
N PHE A 184 8.79 -8.75 -8.08
CA PHE A 184 10.24 -8.64 -8.28
C PHE A 184 10.82 -9.89 -8.94
N ARG A 185 10.39 -11.08 -8.52
CA ARG A 185 10.83 -12.33 -9.16
C ARG A 185 10.44 -12.38 -10.63
N GLN A 186 9.21 -12.00 -11.00
CA GLN A 186 8.78 -11.99 -12.40
C GLN A 186 9.56 -10.97 -13.20
N PHE A 187 9.79 -9.80 -12.65
CA PHE A 187 10.61 -8.77 -13.26
C PHE A 187 12.02 -9.29 -13.52
N PHE A 188 12.74 -9.77 -12.51
CA PHE A 188 14.10 -10.26 -12.67
C PHE A 188 14.20 -11.45 -13.63
N ARG A 189 13.20 -12.31 -13.72
CA ARG A 189 13.16 -13.41 -14.70
C ARG A 189 13.02 -12.93 -16.14
N GLY A 190 12.41 -11.76 -16.34
CA GLY A 190 12.27 -11.15 -17.67
C GLY A 190 13.55 -10.53 -18.22
N ILE A 191 14.53 -10.21 -17.38
CA ILE A 191 15.82 -9.65 -17.84
C ILE A 191 16.65 -10.75 -18.49
N PRO A 192 17.25 -10.54 -19.68
CA PRO A 192 18.16 -11.49 -20.31
C PRO A 192 19.32 -11.88 -19.38
N LYS A 193 19.74 -13.14 -19.40
CA LYS A 193 20.84 -13.62 -18.55
C LYS A 193 22.19 -13.03 -18.96
N GLU A 194 22.33 -12.71 -20.20
CA GLU A 194 23.53 -12.12 -20.82
C GLU A 194 23.95 -10.82 -20.13
N VAL A 195 22.97 -10.04 -19.63
CA VAL A 195 23.22 -8.81 -18.86
C VAL A 195 23.94 -9.11 -17.54
N GLU A 196 23.51 -10.17 -16.86
CA GLU A 196 24.10 -10.60 -15.61
C GLU A 196 25.46 -11.26 -15.80
N GLU A 197 25.60 -12.09 -16.85
CA GLU A 197 26.85 -12.73 -17.24
C GLU A 197 27.93 -11.71 -17.63
N ALA A 198 27.56 -10.66 -18.39
CA ALA A 198 28.44 -9.56 -18.69
C ALA A 198 28.95 -8.84 -17.43
N ALA A 199 28.06 -8.58 -16.46
CA ALA A 199 28.45 -7.98 -15.20
C ALA A 199 29.45 -8.83 -14.41
N TYR A 200 29.30 -10.15 -14.42
CA TYR A 200 30.23 -11.06 -13.74
C TYR A 200 31.58 -11.13 -14.47
N ILE A 201 31.61 -11.05 -15.80
CA ILE A 201 32.84 -10.96 -16.58
C ILE A 201 33.62 -9.67 -16.25
N ASP A 202 32.89 -8.57 -16.03
CA ASP A 202 33.45 -7.28 -15.59
C ASP A 202 33.87 -7.27 -14.10
N GLY A 203 33.73 -8.41 -13.39
CA GLY A 203 34.14 -8.57 -11.99
C GLY A 203 33.13 -8.05 -10.96
N ALA A 204 31.90 -7.75 -11.35
CA ALA A 204 30.86 -7.33 -10.43
C ALA A 204 30.40 -8.51 -9.54
N GLY A 205 30.37 -8.31 -8.23
CA GLY A 205 29.75 -9.26 -7.30
C GLY A 205 28.21 -9.17 -7.34
N ILE A 206 27.53 -10.17 -6.75
CA ILE A 206 26.04 -10.29 -6.74
C ILE A 206 25.38 -8.98 -6.25
N GLY A 207 25.87 -8.39 -5.16
CA GLY A 207 25.32 -7.15 -4.59
C GLY A 207 25.43 -5.96 -5.56
N THR A 208 26.56 -5.82 -6.25
CA THR A 208 26.79 -4.77 -7.24
C THR A 208 25.90 -4.99 -8.46
N THR A 209 25.80 -6.24 -8.94
CA THR A 209 24.92 -6.61 -10.06
C THR A 209 23.47 -6.28 -9.77
N VAL A 210 22.97 -6.64 -8.59
CA VAL A 210 21.59 -6.32 -8.19
C VAL A 210 21.38 -4.80 -8.09
N ALA A 211 22.24 -4.09 -7.36
CA ALA A 211 22.03 -2.68 -7.04
C ALA A 211 22.27 -1.73 -8.22
N ARG A 212 23.29 -2.00 -9.06
CA ARG A 212 23.70 -1.08 -10.11
C ARG A 212 23.23 -1.47 -11.52
N ILE A 213 22.83 -2.72 -11.71
CA ILE A 213 22.43 -3.21 -13.02
C ILE A 213 20.96 -3.65 -13.01
N MET A 214 20.60 -4.61 -12.17
CA MET A 214 19.28 -5.20 -12.21
C MET A 214 18.17 -4.27 -11.70
N LEU A 215 18.39 -3.55 -10.60
CA LEU A 215 17.40 -2.60 -10.03
C LEU A 215 17.15 -1.37 -10.92
N PRO A 216 18.17 -0.71 -11.52
CA PRO A 216 17.91 0.40 -12.43
C PRO A 216 17.10 0.02 -13.66
N HIS A 217 17.21 -1.22 -14.14
CA HIS A 217 16.37 -1.73 -15.24
C HIS A 217 14.90 -1.92 -14.79
N ALA A 218 14.59 -1.88 -13.49
CA ALA A 218 13.24 -1.93 -12.94
C ALA A 218 12.55 -0.56 -12.91
N ALA A 219 13.30 0.52 -13.08
CA ALA A 219 12.74 1.85 -13.20
C ALA A 219 12.07 2.01 -14.58
N PRO A 220 10.82 2.49 -14.67
CA PRO A 220 10.11 2.70 -15.90
C PRO A 220 10.76 3.80 -16.76
#